data_560f81efa2ba9538f12d126da61676f2
#
_entry.id   560f81efa2ba9538f12d126da61676f2
#
_cell.length_a   1.000
_cell.length_b   1.000
_cell.length_c   1.000
_cell.angle_alpha   90.00
_cell.angle_beta   90.00
_cell.angle_gamma   90.00
#
_symmetry.space_group_name_H-M   'P 1'
#
loop_
_entity.id
_entity.type
_entity.pdbx_description
1 polymer ?
#
loop_
_entity_poly.entity_id
_entity_poly.type
_entity_poly.pdbx_seq_one_letter_code
_entity_poly.pdbx_strand_id
1 'polypeptide(L)'
;MENKNEVFFYDENEIDILENHIGEFFGEFSNVFHEMISPDIHVDIAIIPPDEKRDFYTLVTMGMGAYIMNVPDGLKGYRLERAELMVTLPSDWEVQNTDEKWYWPVRWLKILARFPLEENTWLGWGHTIPNGEPFAENTGLSGILLLNPYSENEKAGSLSLPNGDIVNFYQMFPLYNEEMEFKRENNAEVLLDLFGDDFDHVVDINRENIKEWKPIKDFYLKKEEIKDILQWEGAAGCFATDRITVSGEKVGYMYREIPDFDGDSVWRFTAGDETDEYMENPDNSGIYHLNTIANYDTDIIPFLMSGINTAFMRDENGEFQEVENWEPEE
;
A
#
# COMPACT_ATOMS: atom_id res chain seq x y z
N MET A 1 44.76 7.05 -14.04
CA MET A 1 44.62 6.69 -12.62
C MET A 1 43.25 6.01 -12.53
N GLU A 2 43.26 4.69 -12.46
CA GLU A 2 42.02 3.92 -12.26
C GLU A 2 41.50 4.30 -10.88
N ASN A 3 40.35 4.96 -10.81
CA ASN A 3 39.57 5.00 -9.59
C ASN A 3 39.19 3.53 -9.26
N LYS A 4 39.85 2.93 -8.28
CA LYS A 4 39.31 1.75 -7.63
C LYS A 4 37.96 2.19 -7.08
N ASN A 5 36.87 1.69 -7.64
CA ASN A 5 35.57 1.85 -7.03
C ASN A 5 35.66 1.26 -5.63
N GLU A 6 35.41 2.08 -4.62
CA GLU A 6 35.34 1.66 -3.23
C GLU A 6 34.09 0.79 -3.12
N VAL A 7 34.26 -0.44 -2.64
CA VAL A 7 33.14 -1.35 -2.42
C VAL A 7 32.54 -1.05 -1.06
N PHE A 8 31.24 -0.81 -0.99
CA PHE A 8 30.52 -0.60 0.25
C PHE A 8 30.19 -1.95 0.89
N PHE A 9 30.43 -2.07 2.20
CA PHE A 9 30.08 -3.23 3.01
C PHE A 9 29.89 -2.82 4.48
N TYR A 10 29.10 -3.56 5.19
CA TYR A 10 28.99 -3.45 6.64
C TYR A 10 30.27 -3.96 7.34
N ASP A 11 30.61 -3.39 8.47
CA ASP A 11 31.64 -3.97 9.32
C ASP A 11 31.12 -5.24 10.02
N GLU A 12 32.04 -6.00 10.67
CA GLU A 12 31.73 -7.27 11.33
C GLU A 12 30.64 -7.11 12.42
N ASN A 13 30.64 -6.02 13.18
CA ASN A 13 29.68 -5.77 14.23
C ASN A 13 28.30 -5.34 13.65
N GLU A 14 28.28 -4.60 12.57
CA GLU A 14 27.05 -4.22 11.86
C GLU A 14 26.37 -5.46 11.23
N ILE A 15 27.17 -6.39 10.65
CA ILE A 15 26.66 -7.66 10.13
C ILE A 15 26.06 -8.51 11.26
N ASP A 16 26.76 -8.69 12.38
CA ASP A 16 26.25 -9.46 13.51
C ASP A 16 24.92 -8.92 14.04
N ILE A 17 24.78 -7.60 14.09
CA ILE A 17 23.54 -6.93 14.52
C ILE A 17 22.42 -7.17 13.49
N LEU A 18 22.74 -7.09 12.20
CA LEU A 18 21.79 -7.34 11.10
C LEU A 18 21.32 -8.79 11.10
N GLU A 19 22.23 -9.76 11.22
CA GLU A 19 21.90 -11.19 11.29
C GLU A 19 21.02 -11.52 12.50
N ASN A 20 21.32 -10.93 13.67
CA ASN A 20 20.49 -11.09 14.85
C ASN A 20 19.07 -10.52 14.65
N HIS A 21 18.95 -9.35 14.01
CA HIS A 21 17.64 -8.76 13.69
C HIS A 21 16.85 -9.65 12.73
N ILE A 22 17.49 -10.14 11.66
CA ILE A 22 16.85 -11.06 10.71
C ILE A 22 16.39 -12.34 11.43
N GLY A 23 17.23 -12.93 12.26
CA GLY A 23 16.89 -14.13 13.04
C GLY A 23 15.73 -13.91 13.99
N GLU A 24 15.71 -12.77 14.71
CA GLU A 24 14.67 -12.45 15.69
C GLU A 24 13.30 -12.22 15.03
N PHE A 25 13.23 -11.47 13.91
CA PHE A 25 11.97 -11.00 13.35
C PHE A 25 11.50 -11.79 12.12
N PHE A 26 12.41 -12.29 11.31
CA PHE A 26 12.06 -13.00 10.06
C PHE A 26 12.34 -14.50 10.14
N GLY A 27 13.20 -14.94 11.04
CA GLY A 27 13.48 -16.33 11.36
C GLY A 27 14.92 -16.76 11.10
N GLU A 28 15.26 -17.89 11.72
CA GLU A 28 16.61 -18.46 11.66
C GLU A 28 16.97 -18.88 10.24
N PHE A 29 18.20 -18.60 9.83
CA PHE A 29 18.72 -18.99 8.54
C PHE A 29 20.13 -19.59 8.70
N SER A 30 20.46 -20.53 7.83
CA SER A 30 21.79 -21.14 7.75
C SER A 30 22.35 -21.13 6.33
N ASN A 31 21.51 -20.70 5.37
CA ASN A 31 21.87 -20.61 3.97
C ASN A 31 21.91 -19.15 3.55
N VAL A 32 22.96 -18.78 2.83
CA VAL A 32 23.17 -17.43 2.30
C VAL A 32 23.60 -17.55 0.83
N PHE A 33 23.00 -16.77 -0.04
CA PHE A 33 23.55 -16.54 -1.36
C PHE A 33 24.68 -15.52 -1.26
N HIS A 34 25.93 -16.00 -1.15
CA HIS A 34 27.09 -15.13 -1.10
C HIS A 34 27.42 -14.54 -2.47
N GLU A 35 27.70 -13.26 -2.48
CA GLU A 35 28.20 -12.59 -3.66
C GLU A 35 29.71 -12.81 -3.81
N MET A 36 30.10 -13.49 -4.87
CA MET A 36 31.51 -13.84 -5.12
C MET A 36 32.35 -12.66 -5.63
N ILE A 37 31.71 -11.70 -6.30
CA ILE A 37 32.37 -10.52 -6.86
C ILE A 37 31.41 -9.34 -6.74
N SER A 38 31.80 -8.33 -5.98
CA SER A 38 31.01 -7.12 -5.75
C SER A 38 31.64 -5.95 -6.52
N PRO A 39 30.91 -5.39 -7.51
CA PRO A 39 31.46 -4.27 -8.30
C PRO A 39 31.45 -2.95 -7.50
N ASP A 40 30.54 -2.78 -6.56
CA ASP A 40 30.21 -1.54 -5.88
C ASP A 40 29.70 -1.75 -4.43
N ILE A 41 28.57 -2.41 -4.22
CA ILE A 41 28.03 -2.79 -2.92
C ILE A 41 28.12 -4.31 -2.79
N HIS A 42 28.63 -4.80 -1.66
CA HIS A 42 28.61 -6.22 -1.37
C HIS A 42 27.25 -6.60 -0.79
N VAL A 43 26.48 -7.40 -1.54
CA VAL A 43 25.11 -7.80 -1.17
C VAL A 43 24.98 -9.30 -1.11
N ASP A 44 24.96 -9.85 0.09
CA ASP A 44 24.54 -11.21 0.34
C ASP A 44 23.03 -11.30 0.51
N ILE A 45 22.44 -12.49 0.39
CA ILE A 45 21.01 -12.71 0.61
C ILE A 45 20.82 -13.87 1.56
N ALA A 46 20.29 -13.59 2.76
CA ALA A 46 19.86 -14.61 3.71
C ALA A 46 18.64 -15.35 3.17
N ILE A 47 18.62 -16.68 3.34
CA ILE A 47 17.51 -17.55 2.96
C ILE A 47 16.92 -18.16 4.21
N ILE A 48 15.75 -17.70 4.60
CA ILE A 48 14.97 -18.20 5.72
C ILE A 48 13.97 -19.21 5.18
N PRO A 49 14.11 -20.51 5.51
CA PRO A 49 13.21 -21.54 5.00
C PRO A 49 11.84 -21.50 5.69
N PRO A 50 10.80 -22.13 5.10
CA PRO A 50 9.53 -22.38 5.76
C PRO A 50 9.73 -23.12 7.08
N ASP A 51 8.87 -22.82 8.06
CA ASP A 51 8.81 -23.52 9.35
C ASP A 51 7.35 -23.82 9.77
N GLU A 52 7.12 -24.37 10.96
CA GLU A 52 5.77 -24.71 11.44
C GLU A 52 4.81 -23.53 11.58
N LYS A 53 5.34 -22.29 11.61
CA LYS A 53 4.57 -21.06 11.78
C LYS A 53 4.45 -20.26 10.48
N ARG A 54 5.38 -20.46 9.55
CA ARG A 54 5.49 -19.71 8.30
C ARG A 54 5.68 -20.68 7.15
N ASP A 55 4.64 -20.91 6.39
CA ASP A 55 4.66 -21.80 5.22
C ASP A 55 5.16 -21.07 3.97
N PHE A 56 6.27 -20.33 4.10
CA PHE A 56 6.89 -19.58 3.00
C PHE A 56 8.38 -19.34 3.26
N TYR A 57 9.15 -19.18 2.18
CA TYR A 57 10.51 -18.66 2.24
C TYR A 57 10.52 -17.16 2.46
N THR A 58 11.48 -16.65 3.24
CA THR A 58 11.83 -15.23 3.26
C THR A 58 13.27 -15.07 2.78
N LEU A 59 13.49 -14.18 1.83
CA LEU A 59 14.80 -13.79 1.34
C LEU A 59 15.05 -12.35 1.76
N VAL A 60 16.20 -12.08 2.39
CA VAL A 60 16.55 -10.74 2.90
C VAL A 60 17.94 -10.37 2.41
N THR A 61 18.10 -9.18 1.85
CA THR A 61 19.43 -8.65 1.52
C THR A 61 20.22 -8.36 2.79
N MET A 62 21.54 -8.52 2.72
CA MET A 62 22.50 -8.13 3.74
C MET A 62 23.64 -7.40 3.04
N GLY A 63 23.61 -6.08 3.11
CA GLY A 63 24.65 -5.25 2.51
C GLY A 63 24.19 -4.01 1.78
N MET A 64 22.93 -3.93 1.30
CA MET A 64 22.40 -2.74 0.66
C MET A 64 22.54 -1.50 1.55
N GLY A 65 22.21 -1.62 2.83
CA GLY A 65 22.25 -0.54 3.79
C GLY A 65 23.67 -0.10 4.20
N ALA A 66 24.74 -0.76 3.73
CA ALA A 66 26.10 -0.24 3.85
C ALA A 66 26.28 1.06 3.02
N TYR A 67 25.51 1.23 1.94
CA TYR A 67 25.44 2.46 1.17
C TYR A 67 24.44 3.46 1.74
N ILE A 68 24.84 4.73 1.82
CA ILE A 68 23.96 5.83 2.25
C ILE A 68 23.25 6.39 1.02
N MET A 69 21.95 6.13 0.92
CA MET A 69 21.12 6.58 -0.21
C MET A 69 20.96 8.10 -0.23
N ASN A 70 20.79 8.67 -1.44
CA ASN A 70 20.58 10.09 -1.64
C ASN A 70 19.11 10.49 -1.39
N VAL A 71 18.75 10.63 -0.11
CA VAL A 71 17.40 11.05 0.32
C VAL A 71 17.27 12.57 0.20
N PRO A 72 16.16 13.11 -0.36
CA PRO A 72 15.89 14.54 -0.41
C PRO A 72 15.97 15.22 0.95
N ASP A 73 16.52 16.46 0.99
CA ASP A 73 16.75 17.19 2.25
C ASP A 73 15.48 17.32 3.11
N GLY A 74 14.31 17.47 2.50
CA GLY A 74 13.03 17.55 3.20
C GLY A 74 12.60 16.26 3.92
N LEU A 75 13.23 15.13 3.58
CA LEU A 75 12.91 13.81 4.16
C LEU A 75 14.00 13.27 5.08
N LYS A 76 15.15 13.93 5.22
CA LYS A 76 16.26 13.46 6.07
C LYS A 76 15.87 13.25 7.54
N GLY A 77 14.88 13.99 8.04
CA GLY A 77 14.36 13.81 9.39
C GLY A 77 13.70 12.46 9.67
N TYR A 78 13.31 11.73 8.61
CA TYR A 78 12.69 10.41 8.70
C TYR A 78 13.71 9.26 8.71
N ARG A 79 15.01 9.53 8.53
CA ARG A 79 16.10 8.55 8.61
C ARG A 79 15.96 7.41 7.61
N LEU A 80 15.73 7.75 6.34
CA LEU A 80 15.48 6.83 5.24
C LEU A 80 16.74 6.48 4.43
N GLU A 81 17.92 6.91 4.90
CA GLU A 81 19.17 6.84 4.16
C GLU A 81 19.73 5.42 3.99
N ARG A 82 19.26 4.46 4.79
CA ARG A 82 19.73 3.06 4.70
C ARG A 82 18.54 2.10 4.66
N ALA A 83 18.65 1.07 3.83
CA ALA A 83 17.61 0.05 3.74
C ALA A 83 18.19 -1.33 3.42
N GLU A 84 17.45 -2.37 3.81
CA GLU A 84 17.54 -3.74 3.29
C GLU A 84 16.21 -4.11 2.65
N LEU A 85 16.26 -5.02 1.68
CA LEU A 85 15.09 -5.49 0.95
C LEU A 85 14.80 -6.94 1.26
N MET A 86 13.53 -7.29 1.21
CA MET A 86 13.10 -8.67 1.39
C MET A 86 11.99 -9.06 0.42
N VAL A 87 11.80 -10.36 0.24
CA VAL A 87 10.67 -10.95 -0.50
C VAL A 87 10.27 -12.25 0.15
N THR A 88 8.97 -12.54 0.15
CA THR A 88 8.41 -13.81 0.64
C THR A 88 7.91 -14.64 -0.54
N LEU A 89 8.28 -15.91 -0.57
CA LEU A 89 8.04 -16.83 -1.68
C LEU A 89 7.33 -18.09 -1.16
N PRO A 90 6.44 -18.72 -1.95
CA PRO A 90 5.77 -19.96 -1.57
C PRO A 90 6.74 -21.04 -1.09
N SER A 91 6.28 -21.93 -0.20
CA SER A 91 7.11 -23.02 0.34
C SER A 91 7.59 -24.03 -0.71
N ASP A 92 6.93 -24.11 -1.84
CA ASP A 92 7.32 -24.93 -2.99
C ASP A 92 8.20 -24.18 -4.01
N TRP A 93 8.62 -22.94 -3.71
CA TRP A 93 9.51 -22.17 -4.58
C TRP A 93 10.88 -22.82 -4.69
N GLU A 94 11.35 -23.05 -5.91
CA GLU A 94 12.66 -23.65 -6.15
C GLU A 94 13.81 -22.63 -5.97
N VAL A 95 14.04 -22.18 -4.73
CA VAL A 95 14.98 -21.09 -4.38
C VAL A 95 16.39 -21.29 -4.93
N GLN A 96 16.85 -22.54 -5.07
CA GLN A 96 18.18 -22.90 -5.60
C GLN A 96 18.22 -23.01 -7.12
N ASN A 97 17.08 -22.91 -7.81
CA ASN A 97 17.00 -23.03 -9.26
C ASN A 97 17.44 -21.72 -9.92
N THR A 98 18.30 -21.81 -10.93
CA THR A 98 18.82 -20.65 -11.67
C THR A 98 18.03 -20.31 -12.93
N ASP A 99 16.96 -21.05 -13.25
CA ASP A 99 16.03 -20.69 -14.30
C ASP A 99 15.28 -19.42 -13.95
N GLU A 100 15.13 -18.48 -14.88
CA GLU A 100 14.51 -17.16 -14.61
C GLU A 100 13.11 -17.25 -14.00
N LYS A 101 12.33 -18.27 -14.32
CA LYS A 101 11.01 -18.49 -13.73
C LYS A 101 11.03 -18.63 -12.19
N TRP A 102 12.21 -18.98 -11.62
CA TRP A 102 12.45 -19.12 -10.19
C TRP A 102 13.44 -18.10 -9.64
N TYR A 103 14.39 -17.66 -10.48
CA TYR A 103 15.52 -16.83 -10.05
C TYR A 103 15.22 -15.33 -10.03
N TRP A 104 14.20 -14.84 -10.72
CA TRP A 104 13.91 -13.42 -10.84
C TRP A 104 13.78 -12.68 -9.49
N PRO A 105 13.25 -13.26 -8.37
CA PRO A 105 13.18 -12.52 -7.11
C PRO A 105 14.58 -12.24 -6.54
N VAL A 106 15.49 -13.22 -6.61
CA VAL A 106 16.90 -13.06 -6.20
C VAL A 106 17.60 -12.01 -7.06
N ARG A 107 17.39 -12.07 -8.37
CA ARG A 107 17.94 -11.09 -9.33
C ARG A 107 17.43 -9.68 -9.00
N TRP A 108 16.14 -9.53 -8.72
CA TRP A 108 15.54 -8.24 -8.40
C TRP A 108 15.98 -7.68 -7.05
N LEU A 109 16.17 -8.50 -6.03
CA LEU A 109 16.81 -8.07 -4.77
C LEU A 109 18.18 -7.46 -5.05
N LYS A 110 19.00 -8.09 -5.89
CA LYS A 110 20.34 -7.60 -6.24
C LYS A 110 20.32 -6.32 -7.10
N ILE A 111 19.37 -6.22 -8.03
CA ILE A 111 19.18 -5.01 -8.85
C ILE A 111 18.77 -3.83 -7.98
N LEU A 112 17.73 -4.01 -7.17
CA LEU A 112 17.22 -2.93 -6.34
C LEU A 112 18.17 -2.52 -5.22
N ALA A 113 18.99 -3.45 -4.70
CA ALA A 113 20.01 -3.11 -3.72
C ALA A 113 21.07 -2.14 -4.28
N ARG A 114 21.29 -2.12 -5.60
CA ARG A 114 22.24 -1.23 -6.27
C ARG A 114 21.60 0.00 -6.90
N PHE A 115 20.31 -0.07 -7.16
CA PHE A 115 19.55 0.98 -7.82
C PHE A 115 19.76 2.38 -7.21
N PRO A 116 19.79 2.57 -5.87
CA PRO A 116 20.06 3.88 -5.29
C PRO A 116 21.44 4.46 -5.61
N LEU A 117 22.46 3.61 -5.70
CA LEU A 117 23.81 4.03 -6.07
C LEU A 117 23.89 4.36 -7.57
N GLU A 118 23.36 3.49 -8.42
CA GLU A 118 23.40 3.61 -9.88
C GLU A 118 22.65 4.85 -10.37
N GLU A 119 21.45 5.09 -9.80
CA GLU A 119 20.56 6.19 -10.19
C GLU A 119 20.69 7.44 -9.29
N ASN A 120 21.62 7.43 -8.33
CA ASN A 120 21.81 8.51 -7.35
C ASN A 120 20.49 8.95 -6.68
N THR A 121 19.74 7.98 -6.16
CA THR A 121 18.41 8.14 -5.61
C THR A 121 18.24 7.40 -4.27
N TRP A 122 17.03 7.14 -3.86
CA TRP A 122 16.69 6.38 -2.66
C TRP A 122 15.49 5.47 -2.91
N LEU A 123 15.33 4.45 -2.07
CA LEU A 123 14.19 3.55 -2.03
C LEU A 123 13.51 3.66 -0.67
N GLY A 124 12.18 3.59 -0.68
CA GLY A 124 11.37 3.68 0.52
C GLY A 124 9.97 3.12 0.31
N TRP A 125 9.19 3.09 1.39
CA TRP A 125 7.82 2.64 1.36
C TRP A 125 7.01 3.35 0.28
N GLY A 126 6.18 2.60 -0.43
CA GLY A 126 5.31 3.12 -1.48
C GLY A 126 6.01 3.43 -2.80
N HIS A 127 7.34 3.22 -2.93
CA HIS A 127 8.02 3.36 -4.21
C HIS A 127 7.65 2.21 -5.15
N THR A 128 7.44 2.52 -6.43
CA THR A 128 7.25 1.53 -7.50
C THR A 128 8.38 1.61 -8.50
N ILE A 129 8.92 0.45 -8.87
CA ILE A 129 10.01 0.31 -9.82
C ILE A 129 9.57 -0.64 -10.93
N PRO A 130 9.34 -0.12 -12.17
CA PRO A 130 8.93 -0.95 -13.29
C PRO A 130 10.10 -1.75 -13.86
N ASN A 131 9.82 -2.99 -14.31
CA ASN A 131 10.76 -3.78 -15.12
C ASN A 131 10.64 -3.44 -16.61
N GLY A 132 9.48 -2.96 -17.05
CA GLY A 132 9.18 -2.70 -18.46
C GLY A 132 8.66 -3.92 -19.23
N GLU A 133 8.89 -5.13 -18.73
CA GLU A 133 8.41 -6.41 -19.25
C GLU A 133 8.15 -7.38 -18.09
N PRO A 134 7.43 -8.49 -18.28
CA PRO A 134 7.24 -9.49 -17.24
C PRO A 134 8.57 -10.00 -16.66
N PHE A 135 8.60 -10.30 -15.36
CA PHE A 135 9.82 -10.80 -14.69
C PHE A 135 10.33 -12.11 -15.22
N ALA A 136 9.42 -12.97 -15.71
CA ALA A 136 9.70 -14.26 -16.33
C ALA A 136 8.53 -14.67 -17.25
N GLU A 137 8.75 -15.69 -18.07
CA GLU A 137 7.75 -16.18 -19.05
C GLU A 137 6.48 -16.76 -18.40
N ASN A 138 6.55 -17.14 -17.13
CA ASN A 138 5.44 -17.76 -16.37
C ASN A 138 4.64 -16.76 -15.51
N THR A 139 4.82 -15.47 -15.68
CA THR A 139 4.06 -14.46 -14.92
C THR A 139 3.82 -13.20 -15.75
N GLY A 140 2.73 -12.49 -15.48
CA GLY A 140 2.46 -11.15 -16.01
C GLY A 140 2.97 -10.02 -15.10
N LEU A 141 3.50 -10.35 -13.91
CA LEU A 141 4.05 -9.37 -12.98
C LEU A 141 5.28 -8.69 -13.58
N SER A 142 5.35 -7.37 -13.53
CA SER A 142 6.31 -6.56 -14.31
C SER A 142 6.86 -5.35 -13.57
N GLY A 143 6.61 -5.23 -12.28
CA GLY A 143 7.18 -4.17 -11.43
C GLY A 143 7.10 -4.52 -9.96
N ILE A 144 7.78 -3.73 -9.14
CA ILE A 144 7.86 -3.91 -7.68
C ILE A 144 7.26 -2.69 -6.99
N LEU A 145 6.41 -2.92 -6.00
CA LEU A 145 6.03 -1.96 -4.97
C LEU A 145 6.81 -2.30 -3.69
N LEU A 146 7.37 -1.29 -3.02
CA LEU A 146 8.03 -1.47 -1.74
C LEU A 146 7.06 -1.17 -0.61
N LEU A 147 6.90 -2.15 0.30
CA LEU A 147 6.00 -2.11 1.45
C LEU A 147 6.77 -2.31 2.75
N ASN A 148 6.12 -2.10 3.87
CA ASN A 148 6.66 -2.55 5.16
C ASN A 148 6.74 -4.07 5.21
N PRO A 149 7.71 -4.66 5.93
CA PRO A 149 7.79 -6.09 6.12
C PRO A 149 6.51 -6.65 6.74
N TYR A 150 6.07 -7.79 6.25
CA TYR A 150 5.02 -8.54 6.94
C TYR A 150 5.57 -9.07 8.27
N SER A 151 5.08 -8.53 9.36
CA SER A 151 5.42 -8.94 10.72
C SER A 151 4.37 -8.44 11.71
N GLU A 152 4.05 -9.25 12.71
CA GLU A 152 3.22 -8.83 13.84
C GLU A 152 3.92 -7.81 14.77
N ASN A 153 5.24 -7.67 14.61
CA ASN A 153 6.05 -6.77 15.43
C ASN A 153 6.57 -5.60 14.59
N GLU A 154 6.11 -4.40 14.90
CA GLU A 154 6.53 -3.16 14.22
C GLU A 154 8.06 -2.94 14.24
N LYS A 155 8.77 -3.51 15.23
CA LYS A 155 10.23 -3.40 15.30
C LYS A 155 10.96 -4.15 14.18
N ALA A 156 10.29 -5.07 13.50
CA ALA A 156 10.83 -5.75 12.32
C ALA A 156 11.18 -4.78 11.18
N GLY A 157 10.48 -3.64 11.11
CA GLY A 157 10.61 -2.66 10.04
C GLY A 157 11.88 -1.81 10.09
N SER A 158 12.65 -1.82 11.18
CA SER A 158 13.85 -1.00 11.28
C SER A 158 14.85 -1.52 12.33
N LEU A 159 16.12 -1.27 12.07
CA LEU A 159 17.27 -1.64 12.89
C LEU A 159 18.12 -0.43 13.20
N SER A 160 18.57 -0.26 14.45
CA SER A 160 19.53 0.79 14.83
C SER A 160 20.95 0.25 14.81
N LEU A 161 21.83 0.88 14.05
CA LEU A 161 23.25 0.60 14.03
C LEU A 161 23.98 1.31 15.20
N PRO A 162 25.19 0.85 15.59
CA PRO A 162 25.96 1.43 16.68
C PRO A 162 26.31 2.92 16.51
N ASN A 163 26.49 3.36 15.28
CA ASN A 163 26.74 4.77 14.95
C ASN A 163 25.49 5.65 15.05
N GLY A 164 24.33 5.04 15.35
CA GLY A 164 23.03 5.67 15.47
C GLY A 164 22.25 5.77 14.17
N ASP A 165 22.75 5.28 13.03
CA ASP A 165 22.00 5.19 11.79
C ASP A 165 20.85 4.16 11.91
N ILE A 166 19.82 4.34 11.10
CA ILE A 166 18.68 3.41 11.01
C ILE A 166 18.74 2.73 9.65
N VAL A 167 18.65 1.40 9.67
CA VAL A 167 18.42 0.57 8.48
C VAL A 167 16.95 0.21 8.45
N ASN A 168 16.24 0.61 7.40
CA ASN A 168 14.84 0.29 7.19
C ASN A 168 14.72 -1.01 6.39
N PHE A 169 13.69 -1.81 6.64
CA PHE A 169 13.41 -3.02 5.87
C PHE A 169 12.19 -2.77 4.99
N TYR A 170 12.30 -3.12 3.70
CA TYR A 170 11.18 -3.01 2.76
C TYR A 170 10.96 -4.35 2.06
N GLN A 171 9.70 -4.76 2.01
CA GLN A 171 9.27 -5.94 1.29
C GLN A 171 8.95 -5.61 -0.15
N MET A 172 9.51 -6.36 -1.09
CA MET A 172 9.15 -6.32 -2.49
C MET A 172 7.80 -7.01 -2.70
N PHE A 173 6.83 -6.26 -3.21
CA PHE A 173 5.53 -6.75 -3.63
C PHE A 173 5.40 -6.60 -5.15
N PRO A 174 5.34 -7.72 -5.91
CA PRO A 174 5.26 -7.66 -7.35
C PRO A 174 3.89 -7.20 -7.84
N LEU A 175 3.89 -6.31 -8.84
CA LEU A 175 2.71 -5.72 -9.45
C LEU A 175 2.63 -6.02 -10.95
N TYR A 176 1.39 -6.03 -11.46
CA TYR A 176 1.12 -5.86 -12.90
C TYR A 176 1.35 -4.41 -13.34
N ASN A 177 1.55 -4.20 -14.64
CA ASN A 177 1.77 -2.85 -15.17
C ASN A 177 0.58 -1.91 -14.89
N GLU A 178 -0.63 -2.40 -15.05
CA GLU A 178 -1.87 -1.64 -14.82
C GLU A 178 -2.02 -1.24 -13.36
N GLU A 179 -1.58 -2.07 -12.43
CA GLU A 179 -1.57 -1.77 -10.98
C GLU A 179 -0.56 -0.66 -10.65
N MET A 180 0.61 -0.68 -11.30
CA MET A 180 1.59 0.41 -11.16
C MET A 180 1.07 1.72 -11.74
N GLU A 181 0.38 1.69 -12.89
CA GLU A 181 -0.26 2.86 -13.49
C GLU A 181 -1.34 3.41 -12.56
N PHE A 182 -2.20 2.54 -12.04
CA PHE A 182 -3.22 2.94 -11.07
C PHE A 182 -2.62 3.59 -9.82
N LYS A 183 -1.57 2.97 -9.26
CA LYS A 183 -0.87 3.53 -8.09
C LYS A 183 -0.24 4.89 -8.38
N ARG A 184 0.27 5.12 -9.60
CA ARG A 184 0.85 6.40 -10.01
C ARG A 184 -0.22 7.51 -10.13
N GLU A 185 -1.43 7.16 -10.59
CA GLU A 185 -2.57 8.07 -10.70
C GLU A 185 -3.21 8.38 -9.34
N ASN A 186 -3.09 7.46 -8.38
CA ASN A 186 -3.65 7.59 -7.04
C ASN A 186 -2.53 7.66 -5.99
N ASN A 187 -2.30 6.58 -5.26
CA ASN A 187 -1.18 6.37 -4.33
C ASN A 187 -1.10 4.89 -3.93
N ALA A 188 -0.12 4.53 -3.08
CA ALA A 188 0.07 3.14 -2.66
C ALA A 188 -1.04 2.66 -1.70
N GLU A 189 -1.54 3.54 -0.82
CA GLU A 189 -2.60 3.19 0.14
C GLU A 189 -3.88 2.82 -0.59
N VAL A 190 -4.32 3.63 -1.57
CA VAL A 190 -5.51 3.36 -2.38
C VAL A 190 -5.35 2.07 -3.20
N LEU A 191 -4.15 1.75 -3.70
CA LEU A 191 -3.92 0.47 -4.37
C LEU A 191 -4.04 -0.70 -3.38
N LEU A 192 -3.49 -0.57 -2.17
CA LEU A 192 -3.57 -1.62 -1.15
C LEU A 192 -5.00 -1.84 -0.67
N ASP A 193 -5.80 -0.79 -0.55
CA ASP A 193 -7.23 -0.87 -0.23
C ASP A 193 -8.03 -1.68 -1.25
N LEU A 194 -7.62 -1.65 -2.55
CA LEU A 194 -8.25 -2.49 -3.58
C LEU A 194 -7.94 -3.98 -3.40
N PHE A 195 -6.77 -4.33 -2.87
CA PHE A 195 -6.48 -5.73 -2.53
C PHE A 195 -7.33 -6.19 -1.34
N GLY A 196 -7.63 -5.29 -0.38
CA GLY A 196 -8.45 -5.59 0.79
C GLY A 196 -7.98 -6.84 1.52
N ASP A 197 -8.93 -7.72 1.89
CA ASP A 197 -8.67 -8.98 2.60
C ASP A 197 -7.95 -10.04 1.75
N ASP A 198 -7.88 -9.86 0.42
CA ASP A 198 -7.17 -10.75 -0.50
C ASP A 198 -5.68 -10.39 -0.65
N PHE A 199 -5.22 -9.36 0.08
CA PHE A 199 -3.81 -9.02 0.10
C PHE A 199 -3.00 -10.14 0.76
N ASP A 200 -2.08 -10.75 -0.02
CA ASP A 200 -1.10 -11.71 0.49
C ASP A 200 0.31 -11.16 0.27
N HIS A 201 1.12 -11.18 1.31
CA HIS A 201 2.52 -10.77 1.27
C HIS A 201 3.42 -11.80 0.57
N VAL A 202 2.96 -13.05 0.41
CA VAL A 202 3.65 -14.11 -0.31
C VAL A 202 3.45 -13.94 -1.81
N VAL A 203 4.51 -14.02 -2.58
CA VAL A 203 4.44 -13.88 -4.04
C VAL A 203 3.59 -14.98 -4.66
N ASP A 204 2.47 -14.61 -5.27
CA ASP A 204 1.71 -15.46 -6.17
C ASP A 204 1.90 -14.97 -7.62
N ILE A 205 2.64 -15.76 -8.41
CA ILE A 205 2.90 -15.46 -9.83
C ILE A 205 1.68 -15.62 -10.73
N ASN A 206 0.62 -16.26 -10.23
CA ASN A 206 -0.62 -16.54 -10.94
C ASN A 206 -1.80 -15.71 -10.41
N ARG A 207 -1.58 -14.83 -9.44
CA ARG A 207 -2.67 -14.00 -8.95
C ARG A 207 -3.30 -13.21 -10.09
N GLU A 208 -4.57 -12.93 -9.96
CA GLU A 208 -5.28 -12.08 -10.91
C GLU A 208 -4.82 -10.62 -10.79
N ASN A 209 -4.87 -9.91 -11.92
CA ASN A 209 -4.64 -8.46 -11.93
C ASN A 209 -5.82 -7.78 -11.23
N ILE A 210 -5.57 -7.05 -10.14
CA ILE A 210 -6.61 -6.42 -9.33
C ILE A 210 -7.49 -5.45 -10.14
N LYS A 211 -6.93 -4.84 -11.18
CA LYS A 211 -7.66 -3.94 -12.08
C LYS A 211 -8.69 -4.68 -12.95
N GLU A 212 -8.46 -5.95 -13.26
CA GLU A 212 -9.41 -6.78 -13.99
C GLU A 212 -10.50 -7.33 -13.04
N TRP A 213 -10.15 -7.46 -11.77
CA TRP A 213 -11.00 -8.09 -10.75
C TRP A 213 -11.98 -7.11 -10.08
N LYS A 214 -11.54 -5.87 -9.79
CA LYS A 214 -12.40 -4.81 -9.22
C LYS A 214 -12.51 -3.66 -10.21
N PRO A 215 -13.72 -3.35 -10.72
CA PRO A 215 -13.88 -2.21 -11.61
C PRO A 215 -13.49 -0.92 -10.88
N ILE A 216 -12.53 -0.20 -11.44
CA ILE A 216 -12.16 1.12 -10.94
C ILE A 216 -13.34 2.05 -11.17
N LYS A 217 -13.85 2.64 -10.07
CA LYS A 217 -14.95 3.61 -10.16
C LYS A 217 -14.48 4.87 -10.90
N ASP A 218 -15.09 5.18 -12.03
CA ASP A 218 -14.86 6.44 -12.74
C ASP A 218 -15.70 7.54 -12.09
N PHE A 219 -15.14 8.15 -11.04
CA PHE A 219 -15.83 9.20 -10.29
C PHE A 219 -16.21 10.38 -11.15
N TYR A 220 -17.42 10.89 -10.95
CA TYR A 220 -17.98 12.03 -11.68
C TYR A 220 -17.12 13.29 -11.47
N LEU A 221 -16.76 13.61 -10.22
CA LEU A 221 -15.80 14.67 -9.91
C LEU A 221 -14.40 14.09 -9.81
N LYS A 222 -13.45 14.72 -10.48
CA LYS A 222 -12.03 14.35 -10.39
C LYS A 222 -11.40 14.97 -9.14
N LYS A 223 -10.31 14.39 -8.66
CA LYS A 223 -9.60 14.81 -7.43
C LYS A 223 -9.30 16.31 -7.40
N GLU A 224 -8.92 16.87 -8.54
CA GLU A 224 -8.56 18.29 -8.69
C GLU A 224 -9.78 19.22 -8.63
N GLU A 225 -10.99 18.70 -8.78
CA GLU A 225 -12.26 19.43 -8.69
C GLU A 225 -12.78 19.51 -7.27
N ILE A 226 -12.32 18.60 -6.38
CA ILE A 226 -12.68 18.61 -4.95
C ILE A 226 -11.96 19.76 -4.25
N LYS A 227 -12.74 20.70 -3.73
CA LYS A 227 -12.25 21.88 -2.99
C LYS A 227 -12.54 21.72 -1.51
N ASP A 228 -11.74 22.35 -0.69
CA ASP A 228 -12.01 22.46 0.74
C ASP A 228 -13.09 23.54 0.97
N ILE A 229 -14.35 23.09 1.04
CA ILE A 229 -15.53 23.96 1.17
C ILE A 229 -16.24 23.78 2.50
N LEU A 230 -15.90 22.71 3.25
CA LEU A 230 -16.55 22.35 4.50
C LEU A 230 -15.60 22.56 5.68
N GLN A 231 -15.89 23.55 6.53
CA GLN A 231 -15.23 23.67 7.84
C GLN A 231 -15.87 22.70 8.82
N TRP A 232 -15.24 21.52 8.99
CA TRP A 232 -15.75 20.46 9.83
C TRP A 232 -14.75 20.08 10.91
N GLU A 233 -15.21 20.02 12.16
CA GLU A 233 -14.41 19.58 13.30
C GLU A 233 -14.96 18.23 13.80
N GLY A 234 -14.07 17.23 13.92
CA GLY A 234 -14.40 15.88 14.40
C GLY A 234 -14.38 14.83 13.29
N ALA A 235 -15.05 13.70 13.57
CA ALA A 235 -15.14 12.58 12.63
C ALA A 235 -15.81 13.00 11.33
N ALA A 236 -15.17 12.72 10.20
CA ALA A 236 -15.58 13.22 8.88
C ALA A 236 -15.82 12.11 7.83
N GLY A 237 -15.67 10.84 8.21
CA GLY A 237 -16.02 9.70 7.37
C GLY A 237 -17.54 9.60 7.17
N CYS A 238 -17.99 9.26 5.98
CA CYS A 238 -19.41 9.07 5.66
C CYS A 238 -19.57 8.02 4.56
N PHE A 239 -20.74 7.37 4.49
CA PHE A 239 -21.09 6.52 3.34
C PHE A 239 -21.84 7.31 2.27
N ALA A 240 -21.54 7.00 0.99
CA ALA A 240 -22.33 7.48 -0.13
C ALA A 240 -22.42 6.43 -1.23
N THR A 241 -23.57 6.39 -1.94
CA THR A 241 -23.78 5.50 -3.08
C THR A 241 -23.10 6.01 -4.35
N ASP A 242 -22.81 5.07 -5.25
CA ASP A 242 -22.19 5.37 -6.55
C ASP A 242 -23.13 6.16 -7.48
N ARG A 243 -24.42 6.17 -7.19
CA ARG A 243 -25.37 7.09 -7.87
C ARG A 243 -24.92 8.55 -7.71
N ILE A 244 -24.40 8.90 -6.53
CA ILE A 244 -23.85 10.23 -6.26
C ILE A 244 -22.43 10.33 -6.83
N THR A 245 -21.54 9.43 -6.43
CA THR A 245 -20.10 9.62 -6.63
C THR A 245 -19.61 9.24 -8.03
N VAL A 246 -20.26 8.28 -8.69
CA VAL A 246 -19.93 7.83 -10.04
C VAL A 246 -20.90 8.42 -11.08
N SER A 247 -22.22 8.36 -10.82
CA SER A 247 -23.20 8.88 -11.78
C SER A 247 -23.39 10.41 -11.71
N GLY A 248 -22.92 11.07 -10.65
CA GLY A 248 -23.01 12.52 -10.49
C GLY A 248 -24.41 12.99 -10.10
N GLU A 249 -25.27 12.12 -9.58
CA GLU A 249 -26.58 12.48 -9.13
C GLU A 249 -26.52 13.27 -7.81
N LYS A 250 -27.53 14.08 -7.55
CA LYS A 250 -27.64 14.79 -6.29
C LYS A 250 -28.05 13.85 -5.17
N VAL A 251 -27.68 14.21 -3.94
CA VAL A 251 -28.20 13.55 -2.75
C VAL A 251 -29.72 13.75 -2.69
N GLY A 252 -30.50 12.68 -2.77
CA GLY A 252 -31.94 12.68 -2.67
C GLY A 252 -32.43 12.33 -1.27
N TYR A 253 -31.69 11.46 -0.58
CA TYR A 253 -31.98 11.05 0.80
C TYR A 253 -30.69 11.00 1.58
N MET A 254 -30.72 11.52 2.80
CA MET A 254 -29.60 11.46 3.73
C MET A 254 -30.09 11.26 5.16
N TYR A 255 -29.32 10.52 5.93
CA TYR A 255 -29.70 10.26 7.33
C TYR A 255 -28.47 10.13 8.23
N ARG A 256 -28.68 10.28 9.52
CA ARG A 256 -27.65 10.26 10.53
C ARG A 256 -27.98 9.24 11.61
N GLU A 257 -27.15 8.19 11.70
CA GLU A 257 -27.40 7.04 12.59
C GLU A 257 -26.28 6.87 13.65
N ILE A 258 -26.10 5.67 14.16
CA ILE A 258 -25.06 5.33 15.13
C ILE A 258 -23.75 5.06 14.41
N PRO A 259 -22.57 5.40 15.00
CA PRO A 259 -21.27 5.17 14.35
C PRO A 259 -20.98 3.69 14.07
N ASP A 260 -20.50 3.38 12.88
CA ASP A 260 -20.08 2.03 12.46
C ASP A 260 -18.58 1.80 12.65
N PHE A 261 -17.76 2.85 12.55
CA PHE A 261 -16.31 2.77 12.65
C PHE A 261 -15.71 4.00 13.33
N ASP A 262 -14.46 3.91 13.73
CA ASP A 262 -13.73 5.06 14.32
C ASP A 262 -13.47 6.12 13.24
N GLY A 263 -13.90 7.35 13.50
CA GLY A 263 -13.87 8.45 12.53
C GLY A 263 -15.13 8.63 11.68
N ASP A 264 -16.19 7.81 11.90
CA ASP A 264 -17.48 7.96 11.24
C ASP A 264 -18.23 9.21 11.70
N SER A 265 -18.64 10.07 10.76
CA SER A 265 -19.51 11.22 11.01
C SER A 265 -20.97 10.82 11.22
N VAL A 266 -21.26 9.54 11.05
CA VAL A 266 -22.57 8.88 11.07
C VAL A 266 -23.54 9.34 9.97
N TRP A 267 -23.08 10.05 8.96
CA TRP A 267 -23.86 10.42 7.81
C TRP A 267 -23.83 9.36 6.72
N ARG A 268 -25.02 9.10 6.14
CA ARG A 268 -25.25 8.21 5.00
C ARG A 268 -25.99 8.99 3.91
N PHE A 269 -25.51 8.88 2.67
CA PHE A 269 -26.01 9.65 1.52
C PHE A 269 -26.40 8.72 0.37
N THR A 270 -27.62 8.83 -0.09
CA THR A 270 -28.14 8.10 -1.25
C THR A 270 -28.80 9.06 -2.25
N ALA A 271 -29.02 8.62 -3.49
CA ALA A 271 -29.80 9.38 -4.48
C ALA A 271 -31.31 9.34 -4.15
N GLY A 272 -31.74 8.41 -3.28
CA GLY A 272 -33.09 8.34 -2.74
C GLY A 272 -34.05 7.48 -3.57
N ASP A 273 -33.57 6.85 -4.65
CA ASP A 273 -34.33 5.94 -5.50
C ASP A 273 -33.59 4.62 -5.76
N GLU A 274 -32.55 4.32 -4.96
CA GLU A 274 -31.86 3.04 -5.00
C GLU A 274 -32.82 1.90 -4.64
N THR A 275 -32.68 0.78 -5.37
CA THR A 275 -33.43 -0.43 -5.07
C THR A 275 -32.73 -1.25 -3.97
N ASP A 276 -33.48 -2.11 -3.28
CA ASP A 276 -32.91 -3.03 -2.27
C ASP A 276 -31.75 -3.87 -2.87
N GLU A 277 -31.94 -4.41 -4.11
CA GLU A 277 -30.91 -5.16 -4.83
C GLU A 277 -29.63 -4.32 -5.07
N TYR A 278 -29.78 -3.02 -5.35
CA TYR A 278 -28.63 -2.11 -5.50
C TYR A 278 -27.91 -1.90 -4.18
N MET A 279 -28.64 -1.71 -3.09
CA MET A 279 -28.09 -1.46 -1.74
C MET A 279 -27.45 -2.69 -1.12
N GLU A 280 -27.93 -3.90 -1.46
CA GLU A 280 -27.33 -5.16 -1.02
C GLU A 280 -25.92 -5.42 -1.61
N ASN A 281 -25.54 -4.75 -2.70
CA ASN A 281 -24.22 -4.89 -3.29
C ASN A 281 -23.25 -3.85 -2.68
N PRO A 282 -22.27 -4.27 -1.83
CA PRO A 282 -21.33 -3.36 -1.19
C PRO A 282 -20.46 -2.58 -2.18
N ASP A 283 -20.30 -3.07 -3.43
CA ASP A 283 -19.54 -2.38 -4.46
C ASP A 283 -20.24 -1.13 -5.00
N ASN A 284 -21.55 -0.94 -4.70
CA ASN A 284 -22.33 0.22 -5.14
C ASN A 284 -22.25 1.41 -4.19
N SER A 285 -21.41 1.35 -3.16
CA SER A 285 -21.20 2.42 -2.19
C SER A 285 -19.73 2.52 -1.77
N GLY A 286 -19.39 3.51 -0.98
CA GLY A 286 -18.05 3.68 -0.45
C GLY A 286 -18.00 4.64 0.74
N ILE A 287 -16.86 4.63 1.42
CA ILE A 287 -16.57 5.56 2.51
C ILE A 287 -15.82 6.77 1.93
N TYR A 288 -16.31 7.96 2.24
CA TYR A 288 -15.79 9.22 1.76
C TYR A 288 -15.62 10.21 2.89
N HIS A 289 -14.85 11.26 2.68
CA HIS A 289 -14.83 12.40 3.57
C HIS A 289 -16.07 13.29 3.33
N LEU A 290 -16.71 13.82 4.38
CA LEU A 290 -17.89 14.70 4.26
C LEU A 290 -17.66 15.86 3.28
N ASN A 291 -16.46 16.47 3.31
CA ASN A 291 -16.11 17.53 2.35
C ASN A 291 -16.18 17.04 0.91
N THR A 292 -15.85 15.77 0.63
CA THR A 292 -15.96 15.19 -0.72
C THR A 292 -17.42 15.19 -1.16
N ILE A 293 -18.32 14.65 -0.37
CA ILE A 293 -19.75 14.58 -0.71
C ILE A 293 -20.37 15.99 -0.78
N ALA A 294 -19.93 16.93 0.05
CA ALA A 294 -20.35 18.33 -0.05
C ALA A 294 -19.95 19.00 -1.37
N ASN A 295 -18.90 18.54 -2.05
CA ASN A 295 -18.55 19.00 -3.40
C ASN A 295 -19.48 18.42 -4.48
N TYR A 296 -20.00 17.20 -4.29
CA TYR A 296 -21.02 16.64 -5.20
C TYR A 296 -22.37 17.36 -5.04
N ASP A 297 -22.73 17.72 -3.82
CA ASP A 297 -23.97 18.40 -3.53
C ASP A 297 -23.86 19.38 -2.35
N THR A 298 -23.75 20.66 -2.66
CA THR A 298 -23.63 21.73 -1.63
C THR A 298 -24.89 21.94 -0.82
N ASP A 299 -26.06 21.47 -1.31
CA ASP A 299 -27.33 21.63 -0.63
C ASP A 299 -27.42 20.86 0.69
N ILE A 300 -26.53 19.84 0.90
CA ILE A 300 -26.47 19.08 2.15
C ILE A 300 -25.85 19.87 3.30
N ILE A 301 -25.00 20.86 3.01
CA ILE A 301 -24.17 21.56 4.01
C ILE A 301 -24.98 22.13 5.17
N PRO A 302 -26.14 22.78 4.98
CA PRO A 302 -26.93 23.34 6.08
C PRO A 302 -27.44 22.29 7.09
N PHE A 303 -27.53 21.02 6.67
CA PHE A 303 -28.11 19.93 7.46
C PHE A 303 -27.06 19.10 8.22
N LEU A 304 -25.78 19.19 7.86
CA LEU A 304 -24.72 18.35 8.43
C LEU A 304 -24.55 18.51 9.94
N MET A 305 -25.02 19.60 10.54
CA MET A 305 -24.99 19.83 11.98
C MET A 305 -26.22 19.28 12.73
N SER A 306 -27.17 18.64 12.04
CA SER A 306 -28.32 18.01 12.67
C SER A 306 -27.92 16.89 13.61
N GLY A 307 -28.77 16.56 14.59
CA GLY A 307 -28.50 15.51 15.57
C GLY A 307 -28.48 14.09 14.95
N ILE A 308 -27.99 13.12 15.70
CA ILE A 308 -28.18 11.69 15.36
C ILE A 308 -29.67 11.34 15.36
N ASN A 309 -30.05 10.30 14.63
CA ASN A 309 -31.43 9.88 14.40
C ASN A 309 -32.25 10.96 13.68
N THR A 310 -31.66 11.62 12.71
CA THR A 310 -32.36 12.52 11.79
C THR A 310 -32.21 12.04 10.35
N ALA A 311 -33.24 12.24 9.54
CA ALA A 311 -33.21 11.98 8.11
C ALA A 311 -33.87 13.12 7.34
N PHE A 312 -33.38 13.31 6.10
CA PHE A 312 -33.87 14.34 5.19
C PHE A 312 -34.08 13.73 3.82
N MET A 313 -35.18 14.06 3.17
CA MET A 313 -35.52 13.61 1.82
C MET A 313 -35.84 14.84 0.96
N ARG A 314 -35.41 14.82 -0.31
CA ARG A 314 -35.78 15.86 -1.25
C ARG A 314 -37.25 15.71 -1.69
N ASP A 315 -37.97 16.80 -1.67
CA ASP A 315 -39.32 16.89 -2.19
C ASP A 315 -39.32 17.06 -3.72
N GLU A 316 -40.52 17.15 -4.34
CA GLU A 316 -40.71 17.36 -5.78
C GLU A 316 -40.09 18.66 -6.31
N ASN A 317 -39.82 19.64 -5.44
CA ASN A 317 -39.17 20.91 -5.80
C ASN A 317 -37.65 20.83 -5.67
N GLY A 318 -37.12 19.69 -5.16
CA GLY A 318 -35.68 19.47 -4.94
C GLY A 318 -35.17 20.08 -3.61
N GLU A 319 -36.08 20.43 -2.68
CA GLU A 319 -35.71 20.97 -1.36
C GLU A 319 -35.75 19.85 -0.33
N PHE A 320 -34.76 19.84 0.60
CA PHE A 320 -34.75 18.87 1.68
C PHE A 320 -35.83 19.16 2.72
N GLN A 321 -36.57 18.11 3.04
CA GLN A 321 -37.58 18.10 4.12
C GLN A 321 -37.15 17.05 5.16
N GLU A 322 -37.28 17.38 6.45
CA GLU A 322 -37.01 16.45 7.54
C GLU A 322 -38.08 15.34 7.54
N VAL A 323 -37.62 14.09 7.67
CA VAL A 323 -38.51 12.92 7.77
C VAL A 323 -38.95 12.77 9.21
N GLU A 324 -40.25 13.01 9.47
CA GLU A 324 -40.80 12.93 10.83
C GLU A 324 -40.77 11.49 11.38
N ASN A 325 -40.36 11.35 12.64
CA ASN A 325 -40.29 10.06 13.37
C ASN A 325 -39.41 9.00 12.67
N TRP A 326 -38.34 9.43 12.03
CA TRP A 326 -37.37 8.50 11.45
C TRP A 326 -36.64 7.71 12.55
N GLU A 327 -36.56 6.41 12.37
CA GLU A 327 -35.78 5.49 13.21
C GLU A 327 -34.87 4.67 12.29
N PRO A 328 -33.60 4.39 12.70
CA PRO A 328 -32.73 3.48 11.96
C PRO A 328 -33.38 2.11 11.78
N GLU A 329 -33.18 1.49 10.64
CA GLU A 329 -33.54 0.08 10.43
C GLU A 329 -32.64 -0.82 11.30
N GLU A 330 -33.25 -1.82 12.02
CA GLU A 330 -32.53 -2.76 12.89
C GLU A 330 -31.69 -3.77 12.10
#